data_f1d7a00c1e6b1880d8785c723fa76e57
#
_entry.id   f1d7a00c1e6b1880d8785c723fa76e57
#
_cell.length_a   1.000
_cell.length_b   1.000
_cell.length_c   1.000
_cell.angle_alpha   90.00
_cell.angle_beta   90.00
_cell.angle_gamma   90.00
#
_symmetry.space_group_name_H-M   'P 1'
#
loop_
_entity.id
_entity.type
_entity.pdbx_description
1 polymer ?
#
loop_
_entity_poly.entity_id
_entity_poly.type
_entity_poly.pdbx_seq_one_letter_code
_entity_poly.pdbx_strand_id
1 'polypeptide(L)'
;MVYGLVAALGWGVSAVAAMNAARRAGTYLAVLCAQGLGVVLLVLLALLLRPSFAGVGAGVALSLVGAGLLGLLGYLAFYRALEYGGAVGLVSAISATYGGVTTVLAVAVLGEHLGVLGTIGVVLAVAGIALAAARPTAGGDSSGAGSASGGSSVAIGEPIVGVAPAPSRIRALSRAGVPLAIICALAYGFGGFLLGKYSPQAGWLAAALVAHGASVTVMVMAFPLLRRRMAWRGTTSGVIWAGAAGLTDAVGLLAFSQGGAAGQVAVTAAVSSVYPVIPLVGGVLLFSEHLTRRQLIGVVGIIAGLVLIGLG
;
A
#
# COMPACT_ATOMS: atom_id res chain seq x y z
N MET A 1 13.79 -2.51 -15.60
CA MET A 1 12.33 -2.72 -15.88
C MET A 1 11.79 -4.05 -15.33
N VAL A 2 12.39 -5.20 -15.62
CA VAL A 2 11.88 -6.51 -15.14
C VAL A 2 11.68 -6.55 -13.64
N TYR A 3 12.63 -6.06 -12.85
CA TYR A 3 12.53 -6.00 -11.39
C TYR A 3 11.33 -5.18 -10.91
N GLY A 4 11.07 -4.04 -11.54
CA GLY A 4 9.90 -3.21 -11.21
C GLY A 4 8.58 -3.91 -11.52
N LEU A 5 8.48 -4.65 -12.64
CA LEU A 5 7.29 -5.42 -12.99
C LEU A 5 7.05 -6.57 -12.01
N VAL A 6 8.09 -7.32 -11.63
CA VAL A 6 7.97 -8.40 -10.63
C VAL A 6 7.55 -7.80 -9.28
N ALA A 7 8.11 -6.65 -8.88
CA ALA A 7 7.70 -5.95 -7.68
C ALA A 7 6.24 -5.49 -7.76
N ALA A 8 5.80 -4.94 -8.90
CA ALA A 8 4.40 -4.54 -9.12
C ALA A 8 3.42 -5.73 -8.99
N LEU A 9 3.75 -6.87 -9.58
CA LEU A 9 2.94 -8.09 -9.47
C LEU A 9 2.88 -8.59 -8.02
N GLY A 10 4.03 -8.71 -7.37
CA GLY A 10 4.12 -9.16 -5.97
C GLY A 10 3.29 -8.28 -5.03
N TRP A 11 3.50 -6.97 -5.08
CA TRP A 11 2.76 -6.01 -4.23
C TRP A 11 1.31 -5.85 -4.63
N GLY A 12 0.97 -5.97 -5.91
CA GLY A 12 -0.42 -5.93 -6.36
C GLY A 12 -1.25 -7.09 -5.82
N VAL A 13 -0.72 -8.31 -5.90
CA VAL A 13 -1.37 -9.51 -5.31
C VAL A 13 -1.38 -9.40 -3.78
N SER A 14 -0.27 -8.95 -3.17
CA SER A 14 -0.18 -8.71 -1.74
C SER A 14 -1.27 -7.74 -1.25
N ALA A 15 -1.54 -6.65 -1.95
CA ALA A 15 -2.55 -5.67 -1.56
C ALA A 15 -3.98 -6.27 -1.50
N VAL A 16 -4.34 -7.13 -2.46
CA VAL A 16 -5.63 -7.86 -2.45
C VAL A 16 -5.70 -8.83 -1.27
N ALA A 17 -4.63 -9.57 -1.03
CA ALA A 17 -4.54 -10.48 0.09
C ALA A 17 -4.56 -9.75 1.44
N ALA A 18 -3.84 -8.61 1.54
CA ALA A 18 -3.79 -7.76 2.72
C ALA A 18 -5.15 -7.22 3.14
N MET A 19 -6.00 -6.85 2.16
CA MET A 19 -7.37 -6.42 2.45
C MET A 19 -8.19 -7.52 3.13
N ASN A 20 -8.15 -8.74 2.60
CA ASN A 20 -8.81 -9.89 3.21
C ASN A 20 -8.26 -10.19 4.61
N ALA A 21 -6.94 -10.15 4.76
CA ALA A 21 -6.29 -10.36 6.04
C ALA A 21 -6.68 -9.30 7.07
N ALA A 22 -6.59 -8.00 6.72
CA ALA A 22 -6.90 -6.91 7.63
C ALA A 22 -8.36 -6.92 8.10
N ARG A 23 -9.30 -7.20 7.20
CA ARG A 23 -10.73 -7.24 7.52
C ARG A 23 -11.12 -8.46 8.37
N ARG A 24 -10.43 -9.59 8.22
CA ARG A 24 -10.72 -10.85 8.92
C ARG A 24 -9.95 -11.02 10.21
N ALA A 25 -8.66 -10.67 10.24
CA ALA A 25 -7.76 -10.86 11.36
C ALA A 25 -7.42 -9.56 12.12
N GLY A 26 -7.81 -8.40 11.58
CA GLY A 26 -7.41 -7.09 12.08
C GLY A 26 -5.96 -6.73 11.72
N THR A 27 -5.64 -5.43 11.76
CA THR A 27 -4.37 -4.89 11.28
C THR A 27 -3.15 -5.57 11.92
N TYR A 28 -3.09 -5.62 13.25
CA TYR A 28 -1.86 -6.05 13.93
C TYR A 28 -1.53 -7.51 13.71
N LEU A 29 -2.53 -8.41 13.77
CA LEU A 29 -2.32 -9.83 13.53
C LEU A 29 -1.99 -10.08 12.05
N ALA A 30 -2.69 -9.42 11.15
CA ALA A 30 -2.43 -9.56 9.72
C ALA A 30 -1.02 -9.11 9.35
N VAL A 31 -0.55 -7.97 9.85
CA VAL A 31 0.82 -7.48 9.61
C VAL A 31 1.85 -8.41 10.25
N LEU A 32 1.63 -8.88 11.48
CA LEU A 32 2.56 -9.80 12.14
C LEU A 32 2.71 -11.11 11.34
N CYS A 33 1.60 -11.71 10.89
CA CYS A 33 1.64 -12.93 10.09
C CYS A 33 2.27 -12.70 8.71
N ALA A 34 1.92 -11.60 8.04
CA ALA A 34 2.48 -11.27 6.73
C ALA A 34 3.99 -11.03 6.82
N GLN A 35 4.42 -10.16 7.72
CA GLN A 35 5.83 -9.85 7.92
C GLN A 35 6.62 -11.06 8.43
N GLY A 36 6.04 -11.84 9.35
CA GLY A 36 6.65 -13.05 9.87
C GLY A 36 6.91 -14.09 8.77
N LEU A 37 5.92 -14.36 7.91
CA LEU A 37 6.10 -15.32 6.82
C LEU A 37 7.03 -14.78 5.73
N GLY A 38 6.98 -13.48 5.45
CA GLY A 38 7.93 -12.82 4.56
C GLY A 38 9.37 -12.99 5.03
N VAL A 39 9.66 -12.75 6.32
CA VAL A 39 11.02 -12.93 6.85
C VAL A 39 11.46 -14.39 6.84
N VAL A 40 10.55 -15.34 7.07
CA VAL A 40 10.88 -16.78 6.95
C VAL A 40 11.35 -17.11 5.54
N LEU A 41 10.64 -16.63 4.51
CA LEU A 41 11.08 -16.78 3.12
C LEU A 41 12.47 -16.18 2.88
N LEU A 42 12.70 -14.95 3.35
CA LEU A 42 14.00 -14.28 3.20
C LEU A 42 15.14 -15.03 3.91
N VAL A 43 14.88 -15.56 5.11
CA VAL A 43 15.86 -16.36 5.86
C VAL A 43 16.15 -17.68 5.13
N LEU A 44 15.13 -18.38 4.63
CA LEU A 44 15.33 -19.61 3.85
C LEU A 44 16.17 -19.35 2.60
N LEU A 45 15.88 -18.26 1.88
CA LEU A 45 16.71 -17.86 0.74
C LEU A 45 18.13 -17.49 1.15
N ALA A 46 18.32 -16.82 2.29
CA ALA A 46 19.65 -16.48 2.79
C ALA A 46 20.45 -17.72 3.19
N LEU A 47 19.82 -18.73 3.78
CA LEU A 47 20.46 -20.00 4.09
C LEU A 47 20.86 -20.77 2.82
N LEU A 48 20.05 -20.69 1.77
CA LEU A 48 20.30 -21.34 0.49
C LEU A 48 21.39 -20.63 -0.32
N LEU A 49 21.26 -19.31 -0.46
CA LEU A 49 22.12 -18.49 -1.34
C LEU A 49 23.36 -17.94 -0.64
N ARG A 50 23.40 -17.98 0.69
CA ARG A 50 24.51 -17.54 1.56
C ARG A 50 25.05 -16.17 1.17
N PRO A 51 24.22 -15.10 1.21
CA PRO A 51 24.65 -13.76 0.82
C PRO A 51 25.79 -13.28 1.72
N SER A 52 26.72 -12.52 1.13
CA SER A 52 27.75 -11.85 1.91
C SER A 52 27.17 -10.66 2.65
N PHE A 53 27.51 -10.48 3.91
CA PHE A 53 27.19 -9.29 4.71
C PHE A 53 28.37 -8.34 4.84
N ALA A 54 29.47 -8.56 4.13
CA ALA A 54 30.70 -7.77 4.22
C ALA A 54 30.47 -6.28 3.88
N GLY A 55 29.51 -5.97 2.99
CA GLY A 55 29.13 -4.60 2.64
C GLY A 55 28.18 -3.92 3.65
N VAL A 56 27.74 -4.63 4.69
CA VAL A 56 26.79 -4.10 5.70
C VAL A 56 27.57 -3.49 6.86
N GLY A 57 28.27 -2.40 6.62
CA GLY A 57 28.88 -1.59 7.69
C GLY A 57 27.79 -0.88 8.53
N ALA A 58 28.18 -0.30 9.68
CA ALA A 58 27.25 0.28 10.64
C ALA A 58 26.30 1.35 10.03
N GLY A 59 26.80 2.23 9.17
CA GLY A 59 25.98 3.25 8.50
C GLY A 59 24.96 2.66 7.53
N VAL A 60 25.37 1.65 6.76
CA VAL A 60 24.48 0.90 5.86
C VAL A 60 23.41 0.14 6.66
N ALA A 61 23.82 -0.56 7.72
CA ALA A 61 22.92 -1.29 8.61
C ALA A 61 21.86 -0.36 9.22
N LEU A 62 22.28 0.79 9.76
CA LEU A 62 21.37 1.78 10.35
C LEU A 62 20.37 2.32 9.31
N SER A 63 20.84 2.60 8.10
CA SER A 63 19.98 3.08 7.00
C SER A 63 18.97 2.01 6.56
N LEU A 64 19.37 0.75 6.47
CA LEU A 64 18.49 -0.38 6.12
C LEU A 64 17.50 -0.69 7.26
N VAL A 65 17.91 -0.57 8.52
CA VAL A 65 16.99 -0.63 9.67
C VAL A 65 15.98 0.51 9.57
N GLY A 66 16.42 1.73 9.29
CA GLY A 66 15.53 2.87 9.05
C GLY A 66 14.54 2.61 7.91
N ALA A 67 15.00 2.03 6.79
CA ALA A 67 14.13 1.60 5.70
C ALA A 67 13.07 0.59 6.17
N GLY A 68 13.46 -0.39 6.98
CA GLY A 68 12.55 -1.37 7.55
C GLY A 68 11.52 -0.75 8.50
N LEU A 69 11.92 0.17 9.36
CA LEU A 69 11.01 0.87 10.27
C LEU A 69 9.99 1.75 9.53
N LEU A 70 10.45 2.45 8.48
CA LEU A 70 9.56 3.18 7.57
C LEU A 70 8.62 2.21 6.84
N GLY A 71 9.14 1.07 6.38
CA GLY A 71 8.34 -0.01 5.82
C GLY A 71 7.24 -0.47 6.78
N LEU A 72 7.59 -0.75 8.05
CA LEU A 72 6.62 -1.14 9.08
C LEU A 72 5.54 -0.07 9.29
N LEU A 73 5.93 1.21 9.36
CA LEU A 73 4.96 2.31 9.45
C LEU A 73 4.02 2.32 8.25
N GLY A 74 4.56 2.14 7.04
CA GLY A 74 3.77 2.02 5.82
C GLY A 74 2.79 0.85 5.85
N TYR A 75 3.23 -0.33 6.29
CA TYR A 75 2.36 -1.51 6.45
C TYR A 75 1.23 -1.25 7.44
N LEU A 76 1.54 -0.76 8.63
CA LEU A 76 0.53 -0.46 9.63
C LEU A 76 -0.49 0.57 9.13
N ALA A 77 -0.03 1.60 8.44
CA ALA A 77 -0.90 2.62 7.86
C ALA A 77 -1.78 2.03 6.74
N PHE A 78 -1.21 1.23 5.84
CA PHE A 78 -1.93 0.58 4.74
C PHE A 78 -3.00 -0.38 5.23
N TYR A 79 -2.63 -1.34 6.08
CA TYR A 79 -3.57 -2.32 6.63
C TYR A 79 -4.65 -1.66 7.48
N ARG A 80 -4.32 -0.61 8.22
CA ARG A 80 -5.28 0.16 9.00
C ARG A 80 -6.27 0.90 8.11
N ALA A 81 -5.80 1.47 7.00
CA ALA A 81 -6.69 2.10 6.01
C ALA A 81 -7.69 1.09 5.43
N LEU A 82 -7.25 -0.14 5.16
CA LEU A 82 -8.10 -1.22 4.65
C LEU A 82 -9.07 -1.75 5.71
N GLU A 83 -8.61 -1.90 6.96
CA GLU A 83 -9.46 -2.33 8.10
C GLU A 83 -10.60 -1.33 8.35
N TYR A 84 -10.34 -0.03 8.20
CA TYR A 84 -11.33 1.02 8.35
C TYR A 84 -12.30 1.16 7.17
N GLY A 85 -12.30 0.20 6.24
CA GLY A 85 -13.23 0.17 5.13
C GLY A 85 -12.81 1.04 3.94
N GLY A 86 -11.54 1.41 3.84
CA GLY A 86 -11.00 2.03 2.64
C GLY A 86 -11.15 1.09 1.44
N ALA A 87 -11.56 1.62 0.28
CA ALA A 87 -11.56 0.88 -0.97
C ALA A 87 -10.13 0.49 -1.34
N VAL A 88 -9.88 -0.80 -1.60
CA VAL A 88 -8.51 -1.28 -1.82
C VAL A 88 -7.88 -0.61 -3.04
N GLY A 89 -8.65 -0.39 -4.09
CA GLY A 89 -8.16 0.30 -5.29
C GLY A 89 -7.71 1.74 -5.00
N LEU A 90 -8.52 2.51 -4.24
CA LEU A 90 -8.19 3.89 -3.90
C LEU A 90 -6.99 3.99 -2.93
N VAL A 91 -6.99 3.19 -1.86
CA VAL A 91 -5.90 3.17 -0.87
C VAL A 91 -4.59 2.77 -1.56
N SER A 92 -4.62 1.74 -2.42
CA SER A 92 -3.44 1.30 -3.17
C SER A 92 -2.95 2.35 -4.16
N ALA A 93 -3.86 3.05 -4.87
CA ALA A 93 -3.49 4.10 -5.82
C ALA A 93 -2.78 5.26 -5.11
N ILE A 94 -3.31 5.72 -3.97
CA ILE A 94 -2.67 6.79 -3.19
C ILE A 94 -1.33 6.30 -2.63
N SER A 95 -1.27 5.09 -2.07
CA SER A 95 -0.05 4.53 -1.51
C SER A 95 1.04 4.35 -2.57
N ALA A 96 0.68 4.03 -3.82
CA ALA A 96 1.64 3.84 -4.93
C ALA A 96 2.42 5.10 -5.30
N THR A 97 1.99 6.26 -4.85
CA THR A 97 2.75 7.50 -5.05
C THR A 97 4.09 7.50 -4.32
N TYR A 98 4.34 6.46 -3.49
CA TYR A 98 5.68 6.18 -2.94
C TYR A 98 6.75 6.16 -4.06
N GLY A 99 6.42 5.64 -5.25
CA GLY A 99 7.35 5.61 -6.38
C GLY A 99 7.75 6.99 -6.85
N GLY A 100 6.81 7.95 -6.88
CA GLY A 100 7.12 9.36 -7.15
C GLY A 100 8.04 9.95 -6.10
N VAL A 101 7.78 9.69 -4.81
CA VAL A 101 8.64 10.14 -3.70
C VAL A 101 10.04 9.53 -3.82
N THR A 102 10.14 8.22 -4.05
CA THR A 102 11.43 7.53 -4.25
C THR A 102 12.19 8.09 -5.45
N THR A 103 11.49 8.30 -6.58
CA THR A 103 12.09 8.84 -7.80
C THR A 103 12.62 10.26 -7.61
N VAL A 104 11.84 11.14 -6.98
CA VAL A 104 12.30 12.51 -6.66
C VAL A 104 13.54 12.49 -5.77
N LEU A 105 13.57 11.61 -4.77
CA LEU A 105 14.74 11.45 -3.90
C LEU A 105 15.94 10.85 -4.65
N ALA A 106 15.73 9.91 -5.57
CA ALA A 106 16.79 9.34 -6.39
C ALA A 106 17.41 10.40 -7.31
N VAL A 107 16.60 11.23 -7.95
CA VAL A 107 17.07 12.37 -8.75
C VAL A 107 17.82 13.37 -7.90
N ALA A 108 17.25 13.79 -6.77
CA ALA A 108 17.83 14.86 -5.95
C ALA A 108 19.11 14.43 -5.21
N VAL A 109 19.22 13.16 -4.80
CA VAL A 109 20.30 12.69 -3.92
C VAL A 109 21.31 11.81 -4.67
N LEU A 110 20.86 10.99 -5.64
CA LEU A 110 21.75 10.13 -6.41
C LEU A 110 22.17 10.75 -7.74
N GLY A 111 21.58 11.89 -8.12
CA GLY A 111 21.87 12.55 -9.40
C GLY A 111 21.29 11.78 -10.60
N GLU A 112 20.30 10.92 -10.38
CA GLU A 112 19.60 10.26 -11.49
C GLU A 112 18.85 11.33 -12.30
N HIS A 113 18.87 11.24 -13.63
CA HIS A 113 18.22 12.22 -14.49
C HIS A 113 16.81 11.78 -14.86
N LEU A 114 15.85 12.66 -14.61
CA LEU A 114 14.50 12.53 -15.15
C LEU A 114 14.43 13.22 -16.51
N GLY A 115 14.09 12.47 -17.54
CA GLY A 115 13.77 13.05 -18.84
C GLY A 115 12.48 13.88 -18.78
N VAL A 116 12.15 14.52 -19.90
CA VAL A 116 10.90 15.32 -20.01
C VAL A 116 9.66 14.48 -19.73
N LEU A 117 9.61 13.24 -20.22
CA LEU A 117 8.51 12.31 -19.98
C LEU A 117 8.37 11.98 -18.48
N GLY A 118 9.49 11.74 -17.79
CA GLY A 118 9.49 11.49 -16.36
C GLY A 118 8.95 12.66 -15.57
N THR A 119 9.33 13.90 -15.92
CA THR A 119 8.82 15.12 -15.29
C THR A 119 7.31 15.27 -15.49
N ILE A 120 6.82 15.08 -16.71
CA ILE A 120 5.37 15.08 -17.01
C ILE A 120 4.67 14.00 -16.20
N GLY A 121 5.27 12.82 -16.08
CA GLY A 121 4.76 11.70 -15.30
C GLY A 121 4.58 12.04 -13.81
N VAL A 122 5.55 12.72 -13.20
CA VAL A 122 5.44 13.17 -11.79
C VAL A 122 4.26 14.12 -11.63
N VAL A 123 4.13 15.12 -12.51
CA VAL A 123 3.02 16.10 -12.46
C VAL A 123 1.68 15.40 -12.61
N LEU A 124 1.57 14.48 -13.56
CA LEU A 124 0.33 13.74 -13.82
C LEU A 124 -0.04 12.82 -12.65
N ALA A 125 0.94 12.14 -12.03
CA ALA A 125 0.72 11.32 -10.86
C ALA A 125 0.22 12.15 -9.67
N VAL A 126 0.85 13.30 -9.39
CA VAL A 126 0.42 14.22 -8.31
C VAL A 126 -0.98 14.76 -8.55
N ALA A 127 -1.29 15.19 -9.78
CA ALA A 127 -2.63 15.66 -10.15
C ALA A 127 -3.67 14.53 -10.01
N GLY A 128 -3.30 13.30 -10.42
CA GLY A 128 -4.13 12.10 -10.28
C GLY A 128 -4.45 11.79 -8.82
N ILE A 129 -3.47 11.95 -7.90
CA ILE A 129 -3.70 11.78 -6.46
C ILE A 129 -4.72 12.81 -5.95
N ALA A 130 -4.52 14.09 -6.29
CA ALA A 130 -5.42 15.14 -5.87
C ALA A 130 -6.85 14.85 -6.34
N LEU A 131 -7.01 14.38 -7.58
CA LEU A 131 -8.31 14.04 -8.15
C LEU A 131 -8.92 12.78 -7.52
N ALA A 132 -8.13 11.74 -7.28
CA ALA A 132 -8.58 10.50 -6.62
C ALA A 132 -8.98 10.74 -5.16
N ALA A 133 -8.25 11.62 -4.45
CA ALA A 133 -8.54 12.00 -3.06
C ALA A 133 -9.68 13.03 -2.95
N ALA A 134 -10.03 13.74 -4.02
CA ALA A 134 -11.09 14.74 -4.03
C ALA A 134 -12.44 14.10 -3.72
N ARG A 135 -13.11 14.62 -2.71
CA ARG A 135 -14.46 14.18 -2.33
C ARG A 135 -15.46 14.64 -3.39
N PRO A 136 -16.54 13.87 -3.64
CA PRO A 136 -17.71 14.45 -4.27
C PRO A 136 -18.12 15.64 -3.38
N THR A 137 -18.04 16.85 -3.88
CA THR A 137 -18.71 17.97 -3.27
C THR A 137 -20.17 17.57 -3.16
N ALA A 138 -20.72 17.50 -1.94
CA ALA A 138 -22.14 17.48 -1.72
C ALA A 138 -22.65 18.85 -2.21
N GLY A 139 -22.72 18.99 -3.52
CA GLY A 139 -23.10 20.18 -4.26
C GLY A 139 -24.39 19.91 -4.99
N GLY A 140 -25.46 20.45 -4.47
CA GLY A 140 -26.56 20.89 -5.27
C GLY A 140 -27.58 19.85 -5.72
N ASP A 141 -28.32 19.26 -4.78
CA ASP A 141 -29.75 18.97 -5.06
C ASP A 141 -30.59 19.38 -3.86
N SER A 142 -30.49 20.67 -3.52
CA SER A 142 -31.45 21.36 -2.68
C SER A 142 -32.37 22.26 -3.57
N SER A 143 -32.96 21.64 -4.58
CA SER A 143 -34.05 22.25 -5.33
C SER A 143 -35.19 21.25 -5.46
N GLY A 144 -35.98 21.15 -4.41
CA GLY A 144 -37.17 20.30 -4.38
C GLY A 144 -37.86 20.28 -3.02
N ALA A 145 -37.89 21.46 -2.33
CA ALA A 145 -38.80 21.64 -1.23
C ALA A 145 -40.19 21.96 -1.83
N GLY A 146 -40.84 20.92 -2.32
CA GLY A 146 -42.27 20.95 -2.62
C GLY A 146 -43.04 20.64 -1.34
N SER A 147 -43.64 21.63 -0.74
CA SER A 147 -44.66 21.50 0.28
C SER A 147 -45.83 20.65 -0.26
N ALA A 148 -46.14 19.56 0.40
CA ALA A 148 -47.45 18.94 0.29
C ALA A 148 -47.92 18.52 1.68
N SER A 149 -48.92 19.29 2.10
CA SER A 149 -49.78 19.05 3.25
C SER A 149 -50.65 17.84 3.08
N GLY A 150 -50.90 17.11 4.16
CA GLY A 150 -52.17 16.48 4.50
C GLY A 150 -52.48 15.16 3.86
N GLY A 151 -52.78 14.17 4.70
CA GLY A 151 -53.52 13.02 4.31
C GLY A 151 -53.23 11.77 5.16
N SER A 152 -54.00 11.61 6.27
CA SER A 152 -54.16 10.32 6.97
C SER A 152 -54.69 9.23 6.05
N SER A 153 -54.10 8.04 6.10
CA SER A 153 -54.90 6.79 6.13
C SER A 153 -54.02 5.56 6.39
N VAL A 154 -54.51 4.74 7.23
CA VAL A 154 -54.20 3.40 7.68
C VAL A 154 -53.93 2.43 6.53
N ALA A 155 -52.91 1.55 6.63
CA ALA A 155 -52.98 0.12 6.34
C ALA A 155 -51.69 -0.63 6.57
N ILE A 156 -51.68 -1.49 7.51
CA ILE A 156 -51.24 -2.91 7.56
C ILE A 156 -50.33 -3.35 6.41
N GLY A 157 -49.08 -3.63 6.72
CA GLY A 157 -48.12 -4.31 5.86
C GLY A 157 -46.74 -4.28 6.57
N GLU A 158 -46.25 -5.47 6.97
CA GLU A 158 -44.94 -5.58 7.65
C GLU A 158 -43.82 -4.97 6.83
N PRO A 159 -42.89 -4.23 7.45
CA PRO A 159 -41.75 -3.66 6.72
C PRO A 159 -40.75 -4.78 6.41
N ILE A 160 -40.58 -5.05 5.14
CA ILE A 160 -39.36 -5.65 4.60
C ILE A 160 -38.19 -4.89 5.20
N VAL A 161 -37.28 -5.62 5.84
CA VAL A 161 -36.08 -5.14 6.51
C VAL A 161 -35.42 -4.04 5.68
N GLY A 162 -35.67 -2.80 6.03
CA GLY A 162 -35.03 -1.65 5.45
C GLY A 162 -33.53 -1.70 5.77
N VAL A 163 -32.70 -1.70 4.74
CA VAL A 163 -31.26 -1.50 4.87
C VAL A 163 -31.05 -0.14 5.54
N ALA A 164 -30.78 -0.17 6.83
CA ALA A 164 -30.50 1.04 7.60
C ALA A 164 -29.37 1.82 6.93
N PRO A 165 -29.44 3.15 6.81
CA PRO A 165 -28.37 3.97 6.28
C PRO A 165 -27.11 3.68 7.11
N ALA A 166 -26.00 3.36 6.45
CA ALA A 166 -24.74 3.02 7.08
C ALA A 166 -24.41 4.04 8.17
N PRO A 167 -24.17 3.59 9.41
CA PRO A 167 -24.04 4.47 10.55
C PRO A 167 -22.93 5.49 10.32
N SER A 168 -23.07 6.68 10.91
CA SER A 168 -22.13 7.81 10.83
C SER A 168 -20.66 7.45 11.13
N ARG A 169 -20.44 6.36 11.87
CA ARG A 169 -19.13 5.75 12.10
C ARG A 169 -18.45 5.27 10.83
N ILE A 170 -19.15 4.66 9.86
CA ILE A 170 -18.57 4.19 8.60
C ILE A 170 -18.10 5.37 7.75
N ARG A 171 -18.86 6.48 7.73
CA ARG A 171 -18.43 7.72 7.04
C ARG A 171 -17.22 8.38 7.72
N ALA A 172 -17.12 8.32 9.04
CA ALA A 172 -15.94 8.84 9.76
C ALA A 172 -14.71 7.96 9.55
N LEU A 173 -14.88 6.64 9.46
CA LEU A 173 -13.80 5.66 9.23
C LEU A 173 -13.26 5.74 7.79
N SER A 174 -14.11 5.97 6.78
CA SER A 174 -13.66 6.21 5.41
C SER A 174 -12.85 7.51 5.26
N ARG A 175 -13.06 8.49 6.16
CA ARG A 175 -12.26 9.72 6.21
C ARG A 175 -10.83 9.50 6.68
N ALA A 176 -10.57 8.46 7.50
CA ALA A 176 -9.24 8.13 7.99
C ALA A 176 -8.38 7.37 6.95
N GLY A 177 -8.99 6.74 5.94
CA GLY A 177 -8.28 5.93 4.94
C GLY A 177 -7.31 6.75 4.07
N VAL A 178 -7.71 7.94 3.62
CA VAL A 178 -6.85 8.79 2.77
C VAL A 178 -5.61 9.30 3.51
N PRO A 179 -5.70 9.90 4.71
CA PRO A 179 -4.52 10.28 5.47
C PRO A 179 -3.57 9.11 5.74
N LEU A 180 -4.09 7.94 6.07
CA LEU A 180 -3.27 6.75 6.28
C LEU A 180 -2.59 6.29 5.00
N ALA A 181 -3.26 6.37 3.84
CA ALA A 181 -2.66 6.06 2.55
C ALA A 181 -1.53 7.05 2.18
N ILE A 182 -1.67 8.33 2.54
CA ILE A 182 -0.61 9.34 2.36
C ILE A 182 0.58 9.03 3.27
N ILE A 183 0.34 8.73 4.55
CA ILE A 183 1.41 8.31 5.47
C ILE A 183 2.12 7.08 4.92
N CYS A 184 1.36 6.10 4.41
CA CYS A 184 1.91 4.92 3.76
C CYS A 184 2.81 5.28 2.56
N ALA A 185 2.34 6.17 1.67
CA ALA A 185 3.09 6.61 0.49
C ALA A 185 4.42 7.28 0.87
N LEU A 186 4.40 8.18 1.85
CA LEU A 186 5.62 8.82 2.33
C LEU A 186 6.58 7.82 2.98
N ALA A 187 6.06 6.97 3.87
CA ALA A 187 6.86 5.97 4.57
C ALA A 187 7.51 4.98 3.59
N TYR A 188 6.75 4.45 2.64
CA TYR A 188 7.30 3.58 1.60
C TYR A 188 8.23 4.31 0.65
N GLY A 189 7.97 5.59 0.33
CA GLY A 189 8.82 6.38 -0.54
C GLY A 189 10.20 6.61 0.04
N PHE A 190 10.29 7.07 1.27
CA PHE A 190 11.56 7.25 1.97
C PHE A 190 12.24 5.90 2.27
N GLY A 191 11.48 4.89 2.72
CA GLY A 191 11.99 3.55 2.98
C GLY A 191 12.52 2.87 1.72
N GLY A 192 11.79 2.95 0.62
CA GLY A 192 12.20 2.43 -0.69
C GLY A 192 13.45 3.12 -1.23
N PHE A 193 13.55 4.44 -1.06
CA PHE A 193 14.76 5.18 -1.42
C PHE A 193 15.98 4.68 -0.63
N LEU A 194 15.88 4.55 0.69
CA LEU A 194 16.97 4.04 1.51
C LEU A 194 17.35 2.60 1.12
N LEU A 195 16.35 1.73 0.95
CA LEU A 195 16.58 0.35 0.51
C LEU A 195 17.29 0.32 -0.85
N GLY A 196 16.79 1.07 -1.84
CA GLY A 196 17.39 1.14 -3.18
C GLY A 196 18.82 1.68 -3.16
N LYS A 197 19.05 2.79 -2.44
CA LYS A 197 20.35 3.44 -2.33
C LYS A 197 21.44 2.53 -1.73
N TYR A 198 21.09 1.71 -0.74
CA TYR A 198 22.06 0.88 -0.02
C TYR A 198 22.12 -0.58 -0.48
N SER A 199 21.21 -1.01 -1.35
CA SER A 199 21.21 -2.35 -1.93
C SER A 199 22.47 -2.67 -2.76
N PRO A 200 23.10 -1.74 -3.50
CA PRO A 200 24.36 -2.03 -4.21
C PRO A 200 25.51 -2.39 -3.25
N GLN A 201 25.55 -1.76 -2.07
CA GLN A 201 26.63 -1.96 -1.08
C GLN A 201 26.39 -3.22 -0.24
N ALA A 202 25.16 -3.44 0.19
CA ALA A 202 24.81 -4.56 1.06
C ALA A 202 24.57 -5.88 0.29
N GLY A 203 24.27 -5.79 -1.00
CA GLY A 203 23.68 -6.89 -1.77
C GLY A 203 22.16 -6.95 -1.57
N TRP A 204 21.43 -7.26 -2.63
CA TRP A 204 19.97 -7.20 -2.67
C TRP A 204 19.27 -8.06 -1.60
N LEU A 205 19.76 -9.28 -1.36
CA LEU A 205 19.15 -10.18 -0.37
C LEU A 205 19.49 -9.76 1.06
N ALA A 206 20.72 -9.33 1.32
CA ALA A 206 21.13 -8.85 2.64
C ALA A 206 20.41 -7.55 2.98
N ALA A 207 20.25 -6.62 2.02
CA ALA A 207 19.51 -5.39 2.21
C ALA A 207 18.02 -5.65 2.53
N ALA A 208 17.37 -6.52 1.77
CA ALA A 208 15.99 -6.92 2.02
C ALA A 208 15.82 -7.62 3.38
N LEU A 209 16.74 -8.52 3.73
CA LEU A 209 16.71 -9.26 4.99
C LEU A 209 16.89 -8.34 6.20
N VAL A 210 17.84 -7.39 6.16
CA VAL A 210 18.07 -6.43 7.26
C VAL A 210 16.85 -5.53 7.42
N ALA A 211 16.34 -4.95 6.34
CA ALA A 211 15.19 -4.06 6.39
C ALA A 211 13.93 -4.79 6.90
N HIS A 212 13.60 -5.94 6.31
CA HIS A 212 12.41 -6.70 6.70
C HIS A 212 12.55 -7.31 8.10
N GLY A 213 13.74 -7.81 8.43
CA GLY A 213 14.06 -8.29 9.76
C GLY A 213 13.90 -7.24 10.85
N ALA A 214 14.30 -5.99 10.60
CA ALA A 214 14.08 -4.88 11.53
C ALA A 214 12.58 -4.64 11.79
N SER A 215 11.75 -4.67 10.74
CA SER A 215 10.28 -4.55 10.86
C SER A 215 9.70 -5.63 11.75
N VAL A 216 10.07 -6.89 11.50
CA VAL A 216 9.58 -8.06 12.26
C VAL A 216 10.06 -8.00 13.70
N THR A 217 11.33 -7.66 13.94
CA THR A 217 11.88 -7.53 15.28
C THR A 217 11.07 -6.55 16.12
N VAL A 218 10.76 -5.35 15.58
CA VAL A 218 9.94 -4.36 16.28
C VAL A 218 8.53 -4.88 16.53
N MET A 219 7.90 -5.55 15.56
CA MET A 219 6.57 -6.15 15.74
C MET A 219 6.56 -7.22 16.82
N VAL A 220 7.57 -8.08 16.86
CA VAL A 220 7.70 -9.12 17.90
C VAL A 220 7.94 -8.49 19.26
N MET A 221 8.82 -7.50 19.36
CA MET A 221 9.05 -6.77 20.63
C MET A 221 7.81 -6.02 21.12
N ALA A 222 7.02 -5.47 20.20
CA ALA A 222 5.76 -4.80 20.51
C ALA A 222 4.60 -5.78 20.81
N PHE A 223 4.76 -7.07 20.52
CA PHE A 223 3.71 -8.08 20.70
C PHE A 223 3.08 -8.09 22.12
N PRO A 224 3.84 -8.06 23.23
CA PRO A 224 3.26 -8.05 24.57
C PRO A 224 2.32 -6.86 24.82
N LEU A 225 2.62 -5.70 24.20
CA LEU A 225 1.83 -4.48 24.30
C LEU A 225 0.60 -4.53 23.38
N LEU A 226 0.76 -5.12 22.19
CA LEU A 226 -0.26 -5.17 21.15
C LEU A 226 -1.20 -6.37 21.29
N ARG A 227 -0.81 -7.47 21.99
CA ARG A 227 -1.59 -8.71 22.12
C ARG A 227 -3.00 -8.50 22.65
N ARG A 228 -3.21 -7.52 23.54
CA ARG A 228 -4.54 -7.16 24.07
C ARG A 228 -5.42 -6.44 23.04
N ARG A 229 -4.81 -5.82 22.01
CA ARG A 229 -5.48 -5.16 20.88
C ARG A 229 -5.60 -6.07 19.67
N MET A 230 -4.86 -7.17 19.65
CA MET A 230 -5.04 -8.24 18.69
C MET A 230 -6.30 -8.99 19.06
N ALA A 231 -7.45 -8.56 18.53
CA ALA A 231 -8.62 -9.39 18.61
C ALA A 231 -8.30 -10.68 17.86
N TRP A 232 -8.17 -11.80 18.59
CA TRP A 232 -8.08 -13.15 18.02
C TRP A 232 -9.40 -13.54 17.34
N ARG A 233 -9.91 -12.66 16.51
CA ARG A 233 -10.96 -12.95 15.54
C ARG A 233 -10.41 -13.76 14.37
N GLY A 234 -9.17 -14.27 14.52
CA GLY A 234 -8.45 -15.01 13.52
C GLY A 234 -9.20 -16.25 13.10
N THR A 235 -10.06 -16.07 12.12
CA THR A 235 -10.45 -17.20 11.31
C THR A 235 -9.20 -17.70 10.62
N THR A 236 -9.01 -19.02 10.53
CA THR A 236 -7.93 -19.66 9.75
C THR A 236 -7.75 -18.97 8.39
N SER A 237 -8.85 -18.57 7.76
CA SER A 237 -8.87 -17.81 6.52
C SER A 237 -8.12 -16.46 6.59
N GLY A 238 -8.25 -15.69 7.68
CA GLY A 238 -7.53 -14.42 7.82
C GLY A 238 -6.01 -14.60 7.89
N VAL A 239 -5.56 -15.66 8.57
CA VAL A 239 -4.12 -16.02 8.66
C VAL A 239 -3.58 -16.51 7.32
N ILE A 240 -4.36 -17.31 6.57
CA ILE A 240 -3.97 -17.76 5.22
C ILE A 240 -3.79 -16.56 4.29
N TRP A 241 -4.75 -15.61 4.29
CA TRP A 241 -4.63 -14.39 3.50
C TRP A 241 -3.44 -13.52 3.92
N ALA A 242 -3.15 -13.42 5.23
CA ALA A 242 -1.97 -12.73 5.71
C ALA A 242 -0.67 -13.40 5.25
N GLY A 243 -0.63 -14.73 5.27
CA GLY A 243 0.50 -15.50 4.74
C GLY A 243 0.72 -15.28 3.25
N ALA A 244 -0.35 -15.35 2.46
CA ALA A 244 -0.29 -15.06 1.02
C ALA A 244 0.20 -13.63 0.75
N ALA A 245 -0.30 -12.64 1.52
CA ALA A 245 0.16 -11.27 1.44
C ALA A 245 1.66 -11.16 1.72
N GLY A 246 2.15 -11.80 2.79
CA GLY A 246 3.56 -11.74 3.17
C GLY A 246 4.51 -12.40 2.18
N LEU A 247 4.13 -13.55 1.62
CA LEU A 247 4.95 -14.23 0.60
C LEU A 247 5.06 -13.41 -0.68
N THR A 248 3.94 -12.91 -1.18
CA THR A 248 3.93 -12.10 -2.42
C THR A 248 4.59 -10.74 -2.22
N ASP A 249 4.47 -10.17 -1.02
CA ASP A 249 5.17 -8.95 -0.63
C ASP A 249 6.68 -9.14 -0.59
N ALA A 250 7.15 -10.22 0.02
CA ALA A 250 8.58 -10.54 0.08
C ALA A 250 9.19 -10.73 -1.33
N VAL A 251 8.46 -11.34 -2.26
CA VAL A 251 8.87 -11.42 -3.67
C VAL A 251 8.99 -10.02 -4.28
N GLY A 252 8.02 -9.14 -4.03
CA GLY A 252 8.06 -7.75 -4.47
C GLY A 252 9.25 -6.99 -3.90
N LEU A 253 9.51 -7.15 -2.59
CA LEU A 253 10.64 -6.53 -1.90
C LEU A 253 11.99 -7.00 -2.45
N LEU A 254 12.14 -8.31 -2.69
CA LEU A 254 13.36 -8.88 -3.28
C LEU A 254 13.62 -8.32 -4.68
N ALA A 255 12.58 -8.27 -5.51
CA ALA A 255 12.70 -7.72 -6.85
C ALA A 255 13.05 -6.22 -6.80
N PHE A 256 12.43 -5.45 -5.91
CA PHE A 256 12.74 -4.03 -5.74
C PHE A 256 14.20 -3.83 -5.27
N SER A 257 14.65 -4.60 -4.28
CA SER A 257 16.02 -4.54 -3.77
C SER A 257 17.04 -4.94 -4.85
N GLN A 258 16.71 -5.92 -5.69
CA GLN A 258 17.54 -6.32 -6.84
C GLN A 258 17.63 -5.20 -7.89
N GLY A 259 16.54 -4.50 -8.14
CA GLY A 259 16.55 -3.33 -9.03
C GLY A 259 17.43 -2.20 -8.48
N GLY A 260 17.39 -1.97 -7.17
CA GLY A 260 18.29 -1.05 -6.47
C GLY A 260 19.75 -1.48 -6.59
N ALA A 261 20.06 -2.76 -6.35
CA ALA A 261 21.40 -3.31 -6.49
C ALA A 261 21.95 -3.21 -7.92
N ALA A 262 21.06 -3.20 -8.92
CA ALA A 262 21.42 -2.97 -10.31
C ALA A 262 21.58 -1.47 -10.68
N GLY A 263 21.50 -0.56 -9.71
CA GLY A 263 21.61 0.89 -9.95
C GLY A 263 20.40 1.51 -10.65
N GLN A 264 19.23 0.91 -10.55
CA GLN A 264 17.99 1.32 -11.23
C GLN A 264 16.90 1.69 -10.21
N VAL A 265 17.21 2.54 -9.24
CA VAL A 265 16.30 2.87 -8.13
C VAL A 265 15.05 3.58 -8.65
N ALA A 266 15.21 4.66 -9.43
CA ALA A 266 14.10 5.44 -9.97
C ALA A 266 13.21 4.62 -10.90
N VAL A 267 13.82 3.92 -11.87
CA VAL A 267 13.09 3.08 -12.84
C VAL A 267 12.33 1.95 -12.13
N THR A 268 12.99 1.29 -11.14
CA THR A 268 12.34 0.21 -10.40
C THR A 268 11.18 0.73 -9.57
N ALA A 269 11.35 1.87 -8.91
CA ALA A 269 10.31 2.51 -8.11
C ALA A 269 9.12 2.94 -8.99
N ALA A 270 9.38 3.60 -10.12
CA ALA A 270 8.35 4.05 -11.03
C ALA A 270 7.54 2.87 -11.62
N VAL A 271 8.22 1.85 -12.12
CA VAL A 271 7.55 0.68 -12.72
C VAL A 271 6.80 -0.12 -11.67
N SER A 272 7.37 -0.31 -10.47
CA SER A 272 6.70 -1.05 -9.40
C SER A 272 5.44 -0.32 -8.90
N SER A 273 5.37 1.00 -9.04
CA SER A 273 4.23 1.81 -8.64
C SER A 273 2.98 1.61 -9.50
N VAL A 274 3.06 0.82 -10.58
CA VAL A 274 1.89 0.39 -11.37
C VAL A 274 1.08 -0.72 -10.65
N TYR A 275 1.58 -1.25 -9.52
CA TYR A 275 0.92 -2.31 -8.75
C TYR A 275 -0.58 -2.08 -8.44
N PRO A 276 -1.12 -0.84 -8.30
CA PRO A 276 -2.53 -0.63 -7.99
C PRO A 276 -3.51 -1.12 -9.06
N VAL A 277 -3.04 -1.39 -10.26
CA VAL A 277 -3.90 -1.99 -11.32
C VAL A 277 -4.51 -3.31 -10.81
N ILE A 278 -3.71 -4.13 -10.12
CA ILE A 278 -4.16 -5.43 -9.62
C ILE A 278 -5.23 -5.28 -8.52
N PRO A 279 -4.99 -4.55 -7.41
CA PRO A 279 -6.02 -4.37 -6.40
C PRO A 279 -7.21 -3.54 -6.88
N LEU A 280 -7.05 -2.66 -7.88
CA LEU A 280 -8.17 -1.95 -8.48
C LEU A 280 -9.12 -2.94 -9.18
N VAL A 281 -8.57 -3.80 -10.03
CA VAL A 281 -9.35 -4.86 -10.70
C VAL A 281 -9.91 -5.83 -9.66
N GLY A 282 -9.09 -6.26 -8.68
CA GLY A 282 -9.52 -7.11 -7.58
C GLY A 282 -10.61 -6.48 -6.72
N GLY A 283 -10.53 -5.17 -6.45
CA GLY A 283 -11.54 -4.40 -5.73
C GLY A 283 -12.91 -4.46 -6.41
N VAL A 284 -12.93 -4.23 -7.71
CA VAL A 284 -14.16 -4.29 -8.50
C VAL A 284 -14.69 -5.72 -8.61
N LEU A 285 -13.84 -6.70 -8.97
CA LEU A 285 -14.27 -8.06 -9.28
C LEU A 285 -14.59 -8.90 -8.03
N LEU A 286 -13.80 -8.76 -6.95
CA LEU A 286 -13.91 -9.61 -5.77
C LEU A 286 -14.67 -8.95 -4.63
N PHE A 287 -14.70 -7.62 -4.57
CA PHE A 287 -15.28 -6.88 -3.46
C PHE A 287 -16.43 -5.95 -3.87
N SER A 288 -16.81 -5.96 -5.16
CA SER A 288 -17.88 -5.10 -5.70
C SER A 288 -17.68 -3.63 -5.34
N GLU A 289 -16.40 -3.16 -5.34
CA GLU A 289 -16.08 -1.78 -5.05
C GLU A 289 -16.54 -0.86 -6.19
N HIS A 290 -17.24 0.21 -5.83
CA HIS A 290 -17.67 1.23 -6.79
C HIS A 290 -16.83 2.48 -6.63
N LEU A 291 -16.05 2.80 -7.66
CA LEU A 291 -15.32 4.05 -7.74
C LEU A 291 -16.16 5.11 -8.45
N THR A 292 -16.15 6.33 -7.96
CA THR A 292 -16.74 7.45 -8.68
C THR A 292 -15.94 7.73 -9.95
N ARG A 293 -16.56 8.35 -10.96
CA ARG A 293 -15.86 8.72 -12.21
C ARG A 293 -14.62 9.56 -11.95
N ARG A 294 -14.66 10.48 -10.98
CA ARG A 294 -13.51 11.32 -10.59
C ARG A 294 -12.38 10.48 -10.01
N GLN A 295 -12.68 9.55 -9.12
CA GLN A 295 -11.70 8.64 -8.54
C GLN A 295 -11.08 7.75 -9.63
N LEU A 296 -11.88 7.25 -10.56
CA LEU A 296 -11.39 6.45 -11.67
C LEU A 296 -10.42 7.25 -12.56
N ILE A 297 -10.78 8.50 -12.94
CA ILE A 297 -9.91 9.39 -13.72
C ILE A 297 -8.62 9.67 -12.95
N GLY A 298 -8.71 9.94 -11.63
CA GLY A 298 -7.55 10.13 -10.77
C GLY A 298 -6.62 8.92 -10.75
N VAL A 299 -7.17 7.71 -10.58
CA VAL A 299 -6.40 6.45 -10.59
C VAL A 299 -5.74 6.22 -11.95
N VAL A 300 -6.46 6.44 -13.05
CA VAL A 300 -5.90 6.34 -14.41
C VAL A 300 -4.78 7.37 -14.59
N GLY A 301 -4.97 8.60 -14.12
CA GLY A 301 -3.93 9.64 -14.13
C GLY A 301 -2.68 9.24 -13.34
N ILE A 302 -2.84 8.66 -12.14
CA ILE A 302 -1.71 8.13 -11.34
C ILE A 302 -0.96 7.07 -12.15
N ILE A 303 -1.65 6.06 -12.65
CA ILE A 303 -1.04 4.96 -13.39
C ILE A 303 -0.31 5.47 -14.65
N ALA A 304 -0.97 6.33 -15.43
CA ALA A 304 -0.35 6.94 -16.62
C ALA A 304 0.89 7.76 -16.25
N GLY A 305 0.82 8.55 -15.17
CA GLY A 305 1.95 9.31 -14.67
C GLY A 305 3.13 8.42 -14.27
N LEU A 306 2.87 7.31 -13.57
CA LEU A 306 3.90 6.37 -13.15
C LEU A 306 4.53 5.63 -14.35
N VAL A 307 3.74 5.30 -15.37
CA VAL A 307 4.26 4.73 -16.62
C VAL A 307 5.19 5.74 -17.33
N LEU A 308 4.80 7.00 -17.42
CA LEU A 308 5.64 8.05 -18.02
C LEU A 308 6.96 8.25 -17.25
N ILE A 309 6.94 8.18 -15.91
CA ILE A 309 8.16 8.22 -15.10
C ILE A 309 9.07 7.03 -15.46
N GLY A 310 8.50 5.85 -15.69
CA GLY A 310 9.28 4.66 -16.03
C GLY A 310 9.84 4.65 -17.45
N LEU A 311 9.31 5.50 -18.34
CA LEU A 311 9.73 5.64 -19.74
C LEU A 311 10.71 6.82 -19.99
N GLY A 312 10.82 7.75 -19.06
CA GLY A 312 11.63 8.98 -19.16
C GLY A 312 12.83 8.98 -18.25
#